data_87c5232b11a027022ff20a16561be10e
#
_entry.id   87c5232b11a027022ff20a16561be10e
#
_cell.length_a   1.000
_cell.length_b   1.000
_cell.length_c   1.000
_cell.angle_alpha   90.00
_cell.angle_beta   90.00
_cell.angle_gamma   90.00
#
_symmetry.space_group_name_H-M   'P 1'
#
loop_
_entity.id
_entity.type
_entity.pdbx_description
1 polymer ?
#
loop_
_entity_poly.entity_id
_entity_poly.type
_entity_poly.pdbx_seq_one_letter_code
_entity_poly.pdbx_strand_id
1 'polypeptide(L)'
;LAGLWMEGQKYFGNTIPERMTKKADLPVLRAAKDWLDRYFAGEKPGISELPLRPIGGTFRQEVWNMLCAIPYGEVTTYGDIAKKMAAKMGRKTMSSQAVGGAVGHNPISIIIPCHRVVGSGGSLTGYAGGIAAKLRLLEHEGVELSRLSVPKRGTAL
;
A
#
# COMPACT_ATOMS: atom_id res chain seq x y z
N LEU A 1 -12.22 -0.64 9.07
CA LEU A 1 -11.93 0.31 7.99
C LEU A 1 -11.88 -0.43 6.66
N ALA A 2 -12.70 -0.04 5.67
CA ALA A 2 -12.75 -0.69 4.35
C ALA A 2 -12.03 0.11 3.25
N GLY A 3 -11.79 1.40 3.48
CA GLY A 3 -11.12 2.27 2.52
C GLY A 3 -10.51 3.51 3.15
N LEU A 4 -9.41 3.95 2.56
CA LEU A 4 -8.70 5.20 2.84
C LEU A 4 -7.91 5.56 1.58
N TRP A 5 -8.20 6.67 0.97
CA TRP A 5 -7.56 7.11 -0.27
C TRP A 5 -6.99 8.52 -0.12
N MET A 6 -5.88 8.76 -0.78
CA MET A 6 -5.36 10.11 -0.95
C MET A 6 -6.15 10.81 -2.06
N GLU A 7 -6.41 12.08 -1.89
CA GLU A 7 -7.07 12.89 -2.91
C GLU A 7 -6.30 12.83 -4.25
N GLY A 8 -7.03 12.61 -5.34
CA GLY A 8 -6.46 12.48 -6.67
C GLY A 8 -5.72 11.18 -6.98
N GLN A 9 -5.65 10.21 -6.07
CA GLN A 9 -5.01 8.93 -6.37
C GLN A 9 -5.78 8.12 -7.42
N LYS A 10 -5.05 7.31 -8.17
CA LYS A 10 -5.63 6.32 -9.09
C LYS A 10 -6.51 5.32 -8.32
N TYR A 11 -7.62 4.92 -8.92
CA TYR A 11 -8.62 4.03 -8.32
C TYR A 11 -9.29 4.56 -7.03
N PHE A 12 -9.33 5.88 -6.85
CA PHE A 12 -10.03 6.50 -5.73
C PHE A 12 -11.47 5.99 -5.62
N GLY A 13 -11.82 5.47 -4.45
CA GLY A 13 -13.19 5.05 -4.15
C GLY A 13 -13.73 3.84 -4.94
N ASN A 14 -12.91 3.13 -5.72
CA ASN A 14 -13.37 2.05 -6.60
C ASN A 14 -13.98 0.83 -5.89
N THR A 15 -13.83 0.74 -4.58
CA THR A 15 -14.45 -0.30 -3.75
C THR A 15 -15.62 0.21 -2.91
N ILE A 16 -16.01 1.48 -3.12
CA ILE A 16 -17.12 2.11 -2.39
C ILE A 16 -18.45 1.63 -2.97
N PRO A 17 -19.43 1.22 -2.13
CA PRO A 17 -20.80 0.97 -2.59
C PRO A 17 -21.44 2.23 -3.16
N GLU A 18 -22.33 2.07 -4.14
CA GLU A 18 -23.05 3.19 -4.78
C GLU A 18 -23.85 4.05 -3.77
N ARG A 19 -24.28 3.46 -2.67
CA ARG A 19 -25.02 4.16 -1.59
C ARG A 19 -24.17 4.23 -0.34
N MET A 20 -23.76 5.45 0.02
CA MET A 20 -23.07 5.75 1.27
C MET A 20 -23.81 6.83 2.05
N THR A 21 -23.81 6.70 3.36
CA THR A 21 -24.29 7.73 4.28
C THR A 21 -23.08 8.42 4.93
N LYS A 22 -23.04 9.74 4.89
CA LYS A 22 -22.00 10.53 5.57
C LYS A 22 -22.14 10.39 7.09
N LYS A 23 -21.17 9.76 7.74
CA LYS A 23 -21.05 9.66 9.21
C LYS A 23 -19.59 9.86 9.59
N ALA A 24 -19.25 11.07 10.05
CA ALA A 24 -17.87 11.41 10.41
C ALA A 24 -17.47 10.92 11.82
N ASP A 25 -18.44 10.58 12.67
CA ASP A 25 -18.27 10.25 14.09
C ASP A 25 -18.15 8.76 14.40
N LEU A 26 -18.01 7.91 13.36
CA LEU A 26 -17.83 6.48 13.56
C LEU A 26 -16.53 6.18 14.32
N PRO A 27 -16.55 5.30 15.34
CA PRO A 27 -15.36 4.95 16.11
C PRO A 27 -14.16 4.52 15.26
N VAL A 28 -14.39 3.76 14.17
CA VAL A 28 -13.33 3.31 13.26
C VAL A 28 -12.69 4.48 12.50
N LEU A 29 -13.45 5.52 12.17
CA LEU A 29 -12.90 6.71 11.49
C LEU A 29 -12.08 7.57 12.44
N ARG A 30 -12.52 7.72 13.70
CA ARG A 30 -11.73 8.38 14.75
C ARG A 30 -10.43 7.63 15.02
N ALA A 31 -10.49 6.31 15.15
CA ALA A 31 -9.30 5.48 15.34
C ALA A 31 -8.33 5.58 14.15
N ALA A 32 -8.84 5.58 12.92
CA ALA A 32 -8.00 5.75 11.72
C ALA A 32 -7.35 7.14 11.67
N LYS A 33 -8.08 8.19 12.06
CA LYS A 33 -7.53 9.55 12.16
C LYS A 33 -6.42 9.61 13.21
N ASP A 34 -6.66 9.11 14.41
CA ASP A 34 -5.65 9.05 15.48
C ASP A 34 -4.41 8.29 15.04
N TRP A 35 -4.59 7.15 14.39
CA TRP A 35 -3.51 6.36 13.82
C TRP A 35 -2.66 7.16 12.81
N LEU A 36 -3.32 7.90 11.91
CA LEU A 36 -2.64 8.75 10.93
C LEU A 36 -1.92 9.94 11.59
N ASP A 37 -2.55 10.57 12.58
CA ASP A 37 -1.93 11.67 13.33
C ASP A 37 -0.64 11.21 14.00
N ARG A 38 -0.65 10.04 14.66
CA ARG A 38 0.54 9.42 15.27
C ARG A 38 1.57 8.97 14.23
N TYR A 39 1.12 8.39 13.11
CA TYR A 39 2.02 8.01 12.01
C TYR A 39 2.81 9.21 11.50
N PHE A 40 2.13 10.32 11.20
CA PHE A 40 2.78 11.55 10.73
C PHE A 40 3.56 12.30 11.81
N ALA A 41 3.29 12.03 13.08
CA ALA A 41 4.14 12.46 14.20
C ALA A 41 5.41 11.60 14.38
N GLY A 42 5.56 10.51 13.63
CA GLY A 42 6.71 9.60 13.69
C GLY A 42 6.63 8.52 14.78
N GLU A 43 5.46 8.28 15.37
CA GLU A 43 5.26 7.33 16.48
C GLU A 43 5.22 5.85 16.05
N LYS A 44 5.12 5.55 14.75
CA LYS A 44 5.10 4.20 14.18
C LYS A 44 3.98 3.31 14.74
N PRO A 45 2.70 3.74 14.70
CA PRO A 45 1.60 2.95 15.24
C PRO A 45 1.45 1.61 14.53
N GLY A 46 1.03 0.58 15.26
CA GLY A 46 0.83 -0.76 14.72
C GLY A 46 -0.40 -0.85 13.81
N ILE A 47 -0.29 -1.55 12.68
CA ILE A 47 -1.43 -1.77 11.76
C ILE A 47 -2.53 -2.58 12.45
N SER A 48 -2.17 -3.49 13.37
CA SER A 48 -3.10 -4.32 14.14
C SER A 48 -4.00 -3.55 15.11
N GLU A 49 -3.70 -2.27 15.37
CA GLU A 49 -4.57 -1.41 16.18
C GLU A 49 -5.90 -1.06 15.48
N LEU A 50 -5.96 -1.25 14.16
CA LEU A 50 -7.13 -0.92 13.36
C LEU A 50 -7.83 -2.17 12.82
N PRO A 51 -9.17 -2.27 12.93
CA PRO A 51 -9.93 -3.33 12.30
C PRO A 51 -10.01 -3.08 10.79
N LEU A 52 -9.06 -3.60 10.02
CA LEU A 52 -9.03 -3.46 8.56
C LEU A 52 -9.89 -4.52 7.88
N ARG A 53 -10.70 -4.09 6.92
CA ARG A 53 -11.53 -4.96 6.08
C ARG A 53 -11.49 -4.50 4.61
N PRO A 54 -10.33 -4.62 3.94
CA PRO A 54 -10.22 -4.25 2.53
C PRO A 54 -11.10 -5.14 1.66
N ILE A 55 -11.83 -4.54 0.72
CA ILE A 55 -12.73 -5.25 -0.20
C ILE A 55 -11.95 -5.59 -1.48
N GLY A 56 -11.86 -6.87 -1.81
CA GLY A 56 -11.15 -7.37 -2.98
C GLY A 56 -11.18 -8.89 -3.08
N GLY A 57 -10.83 -9.43 -4.24
CA GLY A 57 -10.73 -10.88 -4.45
C GLY A 57 -9.57 -11.50 -3.65
N THR A 58 -9.62 -12.81 -3.47
CA THR A 58 -8.68 -13.58 -2.63
C THR A 58 -7.21 -13.28 -2.94
N PHE A 59 -6.82 -13.22 -4.22
CA PHE A 59 -5.46 -12.91 -4.63
C PHE A 59 -5.00 -11.54 -4.13
N ARG A 60 -5.85 -10.50 -4.29
CA ARG A 60 -5.54 -9.14 -3.80
C ARG A 60 -5.43 -9.10 -2.28
N GLN A 61 -6.34 -9.74 -1.57
CA GLN A 61 -6.30 -9.81 -0.10
C GLN A 61 -5.01 -10.46 0.39
N GLU A 62 -4.56 -11.55 -0.24
CA GLU A 62 -3.30 -12.20 0.11
C GLU A 62 -2.09 -11.29 -0.14
N VAL A 63 -2.07 -10.55 -1.25
CA VAL A 63 -1.02 -9.56 -1.50
C VAL A 63 -1.05 -8.48 -0.42
N TRP A 64 -2.22 -7.92 -0.10
CA TRP A 64 -2.35 -6.87 0.93
C TRP A 64 -1.94 -7.36 2.33
N ASN A 65 -2.23 -8.62 2.68
CA ASN A 65 -1.72 -9.24 3.92
C ASN A 65 -0.18 -9.27 3.94
N MET A 66 0.46 -9.59 2.80
CA MET A 66 1.92 -9.53 2.69
C MET A 66 2.46 -8.11 2.81
N LEU A 67 1.74 -7.10 2.31
CA LEU A 67 2.12 -5.69 2.49
C LEU A 67 2.13 -5.31 3.97
N CYS A 68 1.13 -5.73 4.74
CA CYS A 68 1.04 -5.44 6.18
C CYS A 68 2.22 -6.02 6.98
N ALA A 69 2.91 -7.01 6.45
CA ALA A 69 4.08 -7.61 7.09
C ALA A 69 5.40 -6.88 6.77
N ILE A 70 5.40 -5.86 5.90
CA ILE A 70 6.60 -5.08 5.59
C ILE A 70 6.84 -4.08 6.73
N PRO A 71 8.00 -4.13 7.44
CA PRO A 71 8.27 -3.24 8.56
C PRO A 71 8.31 -1.77 8.15
N TYR A 72 8.08 -0.89 9.13
CA TYR A 72 8.25 0.55 8.97
C TYR A 72 9.72 0.87 8.64
N GLY A 73 9.94 1.71 7.64
CA GLY A 73 11.28 2.08 7.18
C GLY A 73 11.99 1.04 6.31
N GLU A 74 11.31 -0.05 5.96
CA GLU A 74 11.85 -1.07 5.04
C GLU A 74 11.10 -1.09 3.72
N VAL A 75 11.77 -1.59 2.68
CA VAL A 75 11.18 -1.77 1.36
C VAL A 75 11.33 -3.22 0.89
N THR A 76 10.40 -3.67 0.07
CA THR A 76 10.48 -4.95 -0.63
C THR A 76 10.20 -4.76 -2.12
N THR A 77 10.52 -5.77 -2.94
CA THR A 77 10.26 -5.67 -4.38
C THR A 77 8.99 -6.40 -4.79
N TYR A 78 8.37 -5.96 -5.91
CA TYR A 78 7.27 -6.72 -6.53
C TYR A 78 7.69 -8.17 -6.83
N GLY A 79 8.95 -8.39 -7.21
CA GLY A 79 9.49 -9.72 -7.47
C GLY A 79 9.56 -10.60 -6.22
N ASP A 80 9.92 -10.05 -5.07
CA ASP A 80 9.98 -10.80 -3.82
C ASP A 80 8.59 -11.17 -3.31
N ILE A 81 7.61 -10.26 -3.43
CA ILE A 81 6.21 -10.56 -3.15
C ILE A 81 5.71 -11.66 -4.10
N ALA A 82 6.05 -11.57 -5.41
CA ALA A 82 5.66 -12.58 -6.39
C ALA A 82 6.22 -13.97 -6.06
N LYS A 83 7.47 -14.07 -5.62
CA LYS A 83 8.08 -15.32 -5.16
C LYS A 83 7.33 -15.90 -3.95
N LYS A 84 7.04 -15.06 -2.94
CA LYS A 84 6.28 -15.47 -1.74
C LYS A 84 4.86 -15.93 -2.10
N MET A 85 4.19 -15.22 -3.01
CA MET A 85 2.87 -15.62 -3.51
C MET A 85 2.89 -16.93 -4.28
N ALA A 86 3.89 -17.14 -5.15
CA ALA A 86 4.06 -18.39 -5.88
C ALA A 86 4.21 -19.58 -4.92
N ALA A 87 5.07 -19.46 -3.92
CA ALA A 87 5.27 -20.47 -2.89
C ALA A 87 3.98 -20.78 -2.13
N LYS A 88 3.25 -19.73 -1.69
CA LYS A 88 1.98 -19.87 -0.97
C LYS A 88 0.89 -20.58 -1.80
N MET A 89 0.87 -20.33 -3.11
CA MET A 89 -0.11 -20.90 -4.04
C MET A 89 0.33 -22.22 -4.66
N GLY A 90 1.48 -22.80 -4.27
CA GLY A 90 2.03 -24.02 -4.84
C GLY A 90 2.39 -23.89 -6.33
N ARG A 91 2.76 -22.68 -6.80
CA ARG A 91 3.14 -22.39 -8.19
C ARG A 91 4.64 -22.25 -8.32
N LYS A 92 5.21 -22.63 -9.47
CA LYS A 92 6.64 -22.44 -9.75
C LYS A 92 7.02 -20.96 -9.84
N THR A 93 6.14 -20.15 -10.43
CA THR A 93 6.38 -18.71 -10.65
C THR A 93 5.09 -17.89 -10.50
N MET A 94 5.25 -16.61 -10.24
CA MET A 94 4.18 -15.63 -10.21
C MET A 94 4.66 -14.37 -10.94
N SER A 95 3.78 -13.76 -11.72
CA SER A 95 4.09 -12.51 -12.41
C SER A 95 4.18 -11.33 -11.42
N SER A 96 5.31 -10.62 -11.44
CA SER A 96 5.47 -9.35 -10.71
C SER A 96 4.46 -8.29 -11.17
N GLN A 97 4.03 -8.35 -12.42
CA GLN A 97 3.00 -7.45 -12.96
C GLN A 97 1.63 -7.73 -12.34
N ALA A 98 1.26 -9.01 -12.14
CA ALA A 98 0.02 -9.37 -11.44
C ALA A 98 0.03 -8.88 -9.99
N VAL A 99 1.17 -9.03 -9.30
CA VAL A 99 1.37 -8.47 -7.95
C VAL A 99 1.27 -6.95 -7.98
N GLY A 100 1.92 -6.29 -8.95
CA GLY A 100 1.84 -4.83 -9.12
C GLY A 100 0.41 -4.34 -9.31
N GLY A 101 -0.40 -5.06 -10.07
CA GLY A 101 -1.83 -4.79 -10.20
C GLY A 101 -2.58 -4.88 -8.87
N ALA A 102 -2.32 -5.91 -8.06
CA ALA A 102 -2.92 -6.07 -6.73
C ALA A 102 -2.48 -4.96 -5.76
N VAL A 103 -1.18 -4.64 -5.74
CA VAL A 103 -0.60 -3.55 -4.93
C VAL A 103 -1.21 -2.20 -5.29
N GLY A 104 -1.34 -1.90 -6.59
CA GLY A 104 -1.93 -0.64 -7.08
C GLY A 104 -3.41 -0.47 -6.76
N HIS A 105 -4.14 -1.56 -6.54
CA HIS A 105 -5.56 -1.54 -6.14
C HIS A 105 -5.78 -1.59 -4.62
N ASN A 106 -4.74 -1.36 -3.82
CA ASN A 106 -4.89 -1.27 -2.37
C ASN A 106 -5.93 -0.19 -2.00
N PRO A 107 -7.03 -0.57 -1.31
CA PRO A 107 -8.08 0.38 -0.97
C PRO A 107 -7.81 1.16 0.32
N ILE A 108 -6.76 0.84 1.06
CA ILE A 108 -6.43 1.48 2.35
C ILE A 108 -4.99 2.01 2.28
N SER A 109 -4.81 3.16 1.62
CA SER A 109 -3.51 3.79 1.43
C SER A 109 -2.83 4.14 2.75
N ILE A 110 -1.51 4.16 2.79
CA ILE A 110 -0.65 4.44 3.95
C ILE A 110 -0.70 3.32 4.99
N ILE A 111 -1.86 3.00 5.55
CA ILE A 111 -2.02 1.97 6.60
C ILE A 111 -1.64 0.60 6.07
N ILE A 112 -2.19 0.18 4.90
CA ILE A 112 -1.63 -0.96 4.15
C ILE A 112 -0.49 -0.41 3.29
N PRO A 113 0.78 -0.69 3.63
CA PRO A 113 1.92 0.11 3.16
C PRO A 113 2.39 -0.25 1.74
N CYS A 114 1.52 -0.05 0.74
CA CYS A 114 1.88 -0.28 -0.66
C CYS A 114 3.00 0.65 -1.17
N HIS A 115 3.25 1.78 -0.50
CA HIS A 115 4.39 2.65 -0.78
C HIS A 115 5.75 1.99 -0.48
N ARG A 116 5.82 0.96 0.40
CA ARG A 116 7.03 0.20 0.71
C ARG A 116 7.41 -0.83 -0.36
N VAL A 117 6.62 -0.96 -1.45
CA VAL A 117 6.94 -1.88 -2.55
C VAL A 117 7.58 -1.13 -3.70
N VAL A 118 8.77 -1.57 -4.12
CA VAL A 118 9.56 -0.94 -5.18
C VAL A 118 9.82 -1.93 -6.32
N GLY A 119 10.23 -1.43 -7.46
CA GLY A 119 10.73 -2.26 -8.56
C GLY A 119 12.11 -2.82 -8.27
N SER A 120 12.62 -3.69 -9.14
CA SER A 120 13.99 -4.19 -9.07
C SER A 120 14.99 -3.02 -9.07
N GLY A 121 16.06 -3.17 -8.30
CA GLY A 121 17.07 -2.11 -8.17
C GLY A 121 16.57 -0.82 -7.50
N GLY A 122 15.49 -0.89 -6.70
CA GLY A 122 14.97 0.27 -6.00
C GLY A 122 14.14 1.24 -6.86
N SER A 123 13.67 0.81 -8.03
CA SER A 123 12.86 1.65 -8.91
C SER A 123 11.52 2.03 -8.29
N LEU A 124 11.25 3.33 -8.22
CA LEU A 124 10.01 3.91 -7.69
C LEU A 124 8.90 3.86 -8.72
N THR A 125 8.29 2.70 -8.90
CA THR A 125 7.18 2.49 -9.85
C THR A 125 5.89 2.12 -9.15
N GLY A 126 4.77 2.34 -9.83
CA GLY A 126 3.51 1.67 -9.52
C GLY A 126 2.79 2.11 -8.25
N TYR A 127 2.90 3.35 -7.82
CA TYR A 127 2.14 3.86 -6.68
C TYR A 127 0.89 4.62 -7.12
N ALA A 128 -0.29 4.24 -6.59
CA ALA A 128 -1.55 4.86 -6.97
C ALA A 128 -1.64 6.35 -6.63
N GLY A 129 -0.97 6.79 -5.56
CA GLY A 129 -0.85 8.19 -5.14
C GLY A 129 0.24 8.99 -5.87
N GLY A 130 0.93 8.39 -6.85
CA GLY A 130 2.02 9.02 -7.59
C GLY A 130 3.38 8.93 -6.89
N ILE A 131 4.44 9.08 -7.68
CA ILE A 131 5.83 8.89 -7.22
C ILE A 131 6.21 9.92 -6.14
N ALA A 132 5.74 11.17 -6.26
CA ALA A 132 6.05 12.21 -5.28
C ALA A 132 5.51 11.87 -3.88
N ALA A 133 4.27 11.36 -3.79
CA ALA A 133 3.70 10.93 -2.52
C ALA A 133 4.43 9.71 -1.96
N LYS A 134 4.79 8.74 -2.82
CA LYS A 134 5.58 7.57 -2.43
C LYS A 134 6.92 7.95 -1.83
N LEU A 135 7.67 8.85 -2.48
CA LEU A 135 8.94 9.37 -1.99
C LEU A 135 8.79 10.00 -0.61
N ARG A 136 7.82 10.90 -0.43
CA ARG A 136 7.58 11.57 0.85
C ARG A 136 7.26 10.59 1.99
N LEU A 137 6.48 9.54 1.70
CA LEU A 137 6.16 8.52 2.69
C LEU A 137 7.40 7.69 3.06
N LEU A 138 8.21 7.28 2.08
CA LEU A 138 9.46 6.55 2.32
C LEU A 138 10.49 7.40 3.09
N GLU A 139 10.63 8.68 2.74
CA GLU A 139 11.46 9.64 3.46
C GLU A 139 10.99 9.83 4.89
N HIS A 140 9.67 10.00 5.10
CA HIS A 140 9.06 10.09 6.42
C HIS A 140 9.36 8.85 7.29
N GLU A 141 9.37 7.69 6.68
CA GLU A 141 9.72 6.43 7.34
C GLU A 141 11.24 6.22 7.55
N GLY A 142 12.08 7.13 7.07
CA GLY A 142 13.53 7.06 7.22
C GLY A 142 14.22 6.09 6.28
N VAL A 143 13.58 5.73 5.17
CA VAL A 143 14.19 4.89 4.13
C VAL A 143 15.33 5.65 3.45
N GLU A 144 16.47 5.00 3.24
CA GLU A 144 17.61 5.59 2.53
C GLU A 144 17.30 5.77 1.05
N LEU A 145 16.99 7.03 0.65
CA LEU A 145 16.55 7.36 -0.70
C LEU A 145 17.66 7.21 -1.75
N SER A 146 18.94 7.22 -1.36
CA SER A 146 20.07 7.04 -2.28
C SER A 146 20.05 5.70 -3.03
N ARG A 147 19.36 4.71 -2.47
CA ARG A 147 19.18 3.38 -3.08
C ARG A 147 17.95 3.30 -3.99
N LEU A 148 17.17 4.38 -4.08
CA LEU A 148 15.94 4.44 -4.86
C LEU A 148 16.16 5.27 -6.13
N SER A 149 15.46 4.91 -7.20
CA SER A 149 15.56 5.61 -8.47
C SER A 149 14.17 5.92 -9.04
N VAL A 150 14.00 7.15 -9.53
CA VAL A 150 12.82 7.51 -10.31
C VAL A 150 13.01 7.02 -11.74
N PRO A 151 12.12 6.18 -12.29
CA PRO A 151 12.28 5.70 -13.65
C PRO A 151 12.18 6.86 -14.65
N LYS A 152 13.13 6.93 -15.58
CA LYS A 152 13.15 7.96 -16.63
C LYS A 152 12.13 7.70 -17.76
N ARG A 153 11.65 6.47 -17.89
CA ARG A 153 10.65 6.02 -18.88
C ARG A 153 9.82 4.87 -18.31
N GLY A 154 8.54 4.78 -18.68
CA GLY A 154 7.67 3.65 -18.34
C GLY A 154 6.23 4.08 -18.05
N THR A 155 5.30 3.15 -18.24
CA THR A 155 3.85 3.30 -18.02
C THR A 155 3.43 3.14 -16.56
N ALA A 156 4.37 3.05 -15.63
CA ALA A 156 4.12 2.80 -14.21
C ALA A 156 4.08 4.09 -13.39
N LEU A 157 3.65 5.18 -14.01
CA LEU A 157 3.36 6.49 -13.41
C LEU A 157 1.90 6.60 -13.07
#